data_6691955850bdd18d66bd0828ad26e22a
#
_entry.id   6691955850bdd18d66bd0828ad26e22a
#
_cell.length_a   1.000
_cell.length_b   1.000
_cell.length_c   1.000
_cell.angle_alpha   90.00
_cell.angle_beta   90.00
_cell.angle_gamma   90.00
#
_symmetry.space_group_name_H-M   'P 1'
#
loop_
_entity.id
_entity.type
_entity.pdbx_description
1 polymer ?
#
loop_
_entity_poly.entity_id
_entity_poly.type
_entity_poly.pdbx_seq_one_letter_code
_entity_poly.pdbx_strand_id
1 'polypeptide(L)'
;NYFARTGRPMTENNLQQAMLPEGCTVLVNDWGTAPGCAFQAEGCHVIMLPGPPSECRPMFQHRVVPYLQALSEGVIASHTLKLFGIGESQMEAQLRDEMNAMSNPTLAPYAKEGECELRVTAKAPTMEQAQALLLPKVEELKARFGTRVYGVDVSSLEEVVEDLLREKGLTLGCAESITGGLMAKRLTDIPGSSQVFRGGVVSYTNEVKAGVLGVPQHLLDQFGAVSPEVARAMADGARRLLGCDIALSATGVAGPGKDEWDHEVGTAFVAISTAEGAHVRALNLGSRPVRARLRTQTAHHAFDLARRYLSGLPFED
;
A
#
# COMPACT_ATOMS: atom_id res chain seq x y z
N ASN A 1 34.32 -8.40 11.06
CA ASN A 1 34.16 -8.23 9.60
C ASN A 1 33.46 -6.92 9.19
N TYR A 2 32.51 -6.38 9.99
CA TYR A 2 31.87 -5.08 9.72
C TYR A 2 32.89 -3.93 9.72
N PHE A 3 33.75 -3.86 10.74
CA PHE A 3 34.77 -2.82 10.87
C PHE A 3 35.79 -2.87 9.75
N ALA A 4 36.22 -4.08 9.36
CA ALA A 4 37.13 -4.26 8.22
C ALA A 4 36.50 -3.79 6.89
N ARG A 5 35.20 -4.01 6.71
CA ARG A 5 34.46 -3.61 5.50
C ARG A 5 34.21 -2.10 5.43
N THR A 6 33.99 -1.45 6.58
CA THR A 6 33.64 -0.05 6.67
C THR A 6 34.83 0.88 6.93
N GLY A 7 36.02 0.32 7.20
CA GLY A 7 37.25 1.08 7.54
C GLY A 7 37.18 1.82 8.88
N ARG A 8 36.21 1.51 9.74
CA ARG A 8 36.04 2.15 11.05
C ARG A 8 36.85 1.43 12.11
N PRO A 9 37.50 2.14 13.07
CA PRO A 9 38.18 1.51 14.18
C PRO A 9 37.18 0.84 15.12
N MET A 10 37.50 -0.36 15.59
CA MET A 10 36.73 -1.07 16.61
C MET A 10 37.11 -0.53 17.99
N THR A 11 36.13 -0.24 18.84
CA THR A 11 36.33 0.25 20.21
C THR A 11 36.11 -0.89 21.24
N GLU A 12 36.55 -0.69 22.49
CA GLU A 12 36.33 -1.67 23.57
C GLU A 12 34.85 -1.99 23.82
N ASN A 13 33.97 -0.99 23.68
CA ASN A 13 32.53 -1.18 23.77
C ASN A 13 31.98 -2.14 22.70
N ASN A 14 32.63 -2.21 21.54
CA ASN A 14 32.23 -3.17 20.51
C ASN A 14 32.63 -4.60 20.86
N LEU A 15 33.66 -4.81 21.70
CA LEU A 15 34.05 -6.14 22.19
C LEU A 15 32.99 -6.70 23.12
N GLN A 16 32.32 -5.87 23.93
CA GLN A 16 31.22 -6.31 24.80
C GLN A 16 30.05 -6.86 24.01
N GLN A 17 29.78 -6.31 22.80
CA GLN A 17 28.72 -6.81 21.92
C GLN A 17 28.99 -8.24 21.41
N ALA A 18 30.23 -8.71 21.46
CA ALA A 18 30.62 -10.08 21.08
C ALA A 18 30.52 -11.09 22.23
N MET A 19 30.20 -10.63 23.45
CA MET A 19 30.00 -11.50 24.60
C MET A 19 28.60 -12.12 24.52
N LEU A 20 28.53 -13.37 24.18
CA LEU A 20 27.30 -14.14 24.00
C LEU A 20 27.22 -15.28 25.00
N PRO A 21 26.02 -15.79 25.35
CA PRO A 21 25.87 -16.94 26.22
C PRO A 21 26.64 -18.15 25.68
N GLU A 22 27.27 -18.90 26.59
CA GLU A 22 27.98 -20.12 26.25
C GLU A 22 27.02 -21.14 25.61
N GLY A 23 27.47 -21.81 24.54
CA GLY A 23 26.69 -22.81 23.83
C GLY A 23 25.56 -22.26 22.93
N CYS A 24 25.41 -20.91 22.80
CA CYS A 24 24.42 -20.35 21.91
C CYS A 24 24.78 -20.52 20.43
N THR A 25 23.78 -20.55 19.57
CA THR A 25 23.93 -20.38 18.13
C THR A 25 24.11 -18.90 17.81
N VAL A 26 25.25 -18.53 17.22
CA VAL A 26 25.53 -17.14 16.84
C VAL A 26 24.75 -16.79 15.57
N LEU A 27 23.95 -15.73 15.63
CA LEU A 27 23.25 -15.17 14.48
C LEU A 27 24.07 -13.99 13.93
N VAL A 28 24.78 -14.24 12.83
CA VAL A 28 25.68 -13.25 12.22
C VAL A 28 24.88 -12.05 11.71
N ASN A 29 25.35 -10.84 12.07
CA ASN A 29 24.78 -9.57 11.62
C ASN A 29 25.57 -9.01 10.44
N ASP A 30 25.02 -9.08 9.25
CA ASP A 30 25.63 -8.52 8.03
C ASP A 30 25.29 -7.03 7.82
N TRP A 31 24.35 -6.49 8.60
CA TRP A 31 23.80 -5.14 8.49
C TRP A 31 24.27 -4.18 9.58
N GLY A 32 24.95 -4.70 10.62
CA GLY A 32 25.45 -3.90 11.75
C GLY A 32 26.61 -4.55 12.49
N THR A 33 26.83 -4.11 13.73
CA THR A 33 28.00 -4.53 14.53
C THR A 33 27.71 -5.62 15.54
N ALA A 34 26.52 -5.58 16.16
CA ALA A 34 26.16 -6.50 17.23
C ALA A 34 25.59 -7.81 16.64
N PRO A 35 26.17 -8.98 16.94
CA PRO A 35 25.56 -10.25 16.56
C PRO A 35 24.28 -10.48 17.36
N GLY A 36 23.39 -11.33 16.82
CA GLY A 36 22.33 -11.94 17.58
C GLY A 36 22.75 -13.31 18.10
N CYS A 37 21.93 -13.93 18.93
CA CYS A 37 22.10 -15.31 19.32
C CYS A 37 20.78 -16.03 19.57
N ALA A 38 20.83 -17.36 19.48
CA ALA A 38 19.74 -18.25 19.84
C ALA A 38 20.25 -19.34 20.79
N PHE A 39 19.51 -19.62 21.85
CA PHE A 39 19.84 -20.68 22.81
C PHE A 39 18.56 -21.25 23.43
N GLN A 40 18.70 -22.36 24.13
CA GLN A 40 17.60 -23.02 24.82
C GLN A 40 17.73 -22.79 26.32
N ALA A 41 16.66 -22.37 26.97
CA ALA A 41 16.59 -22.23 28.43
C ALA A 41 15.18 -22.66 28.89
N GLU A 42 15.13 -23.50 29.92
CA GLU A 42 13.90 -23.99 30.55
C GLU A 42 12.85 -24.53 29.53
N GLY A 43 13.33 -25.24 28.51
CA GLY A 43 12.49 -25.80 27.46
C GLY A 43 12.01 -24.81 26.39
N CYS A 44 12.38 -23.52 26.49
CA CYS A 44 12.06 -22.49 25.55
C CYS A 44 13.26 -22.11 24.66
N HIS A 45 13.02 -21.79 23.39
CA HIS A 45 14.03 -21.18 22.55
C HIS A 45 14.02 -19.66 22.75
N VAL A 46 15.16 -19.12 23.16
CA VAL A 46 15.38 -17.69 23.38
C VAL A 46 16.21 -17.15 22.22
N ILE A 47 15.72 -16.07 21.60
CA ILE A 47 16.39 -15.42 20.47
C ILE A 47 16.60 -13.95 20.81
N MET A 48 17.84 -13.51 20.73
CA MET A 48 18.24 -12.12 20.98
C MET A 48 18.73 -11.48 19.68
N LEU A 49 18.15 -10.32 19.34
CA LEU A 49 18.49 -9.56 18.14
C LEU A 49 18.84 -8.11 18.50
N PRO A 50 19.67 -7.43 17.68
CA PRO A 50 19.89 -5.99 17.81
C PRO A 50 18.60 -5.18 17.70
N GLY A 51 18.52 -4.05 18.45
CA GLY A 51 17.33 -3.18 18.49
C GLY A 51 17.03 -2.39 17.20
N PRO A 52 18.04 -1.85 16.46
CA PRO A 52 17.76 -1.05 15.27
C PRO A 52 16.96 -1.83 14.21
N PRO A 53 15.82 -1.30 13.71
CA PRO A 53 14.98 -2.01 12.73
C PRO A 53 15.70 -2.39 11.43
N SER A 54 16.70 -1.59 11.01
CA SER A 54 17.55 -1.85 9.85
C SER A 54 18.45 -3.07 9.99
N GLU A 55 18.71 -3.51 11.23
CA GLU A 55 19.48 -4.72 11.56
C GLU A 55 18.53 -5.86 11.94
N CYS A 56 17.59 -5.59 12.87
CA CYS A 56 16.67 -6.58 13.42
C CYS A 56 15.84 -7.29 12.35
N ARG A 57 15.24 -6.53 11.42
CA ARG A 57 14.36 -7.09 10.38
C ARG A 57 15.08 -8.06 9.44
N PRO A 58 16.19 -7.68 8.80
CA PRO A 58 16.90 -8.61 7.91
C PRO A 58 17.54 -9.77 8.67
N MET A 59 18.03 -9.56 9.91
CA MET A 59 18.51 -10.67 10.74
C MET A 59 17.41 -11.66 11.06
N PHE A 60 16.20 -11.18 11.39
CA PHE A 60 15.06 -12.06 11.61
C PHE A 60 14.78 -12.90 10.35
N GLN A 61 14.66 -12.26 9.20
CA GLN A 61 14.36 -12.96 7.94
C GLN A 61 15.43 -13.98 7.55
N HIS A 62 16.71 -13.60 7.64
CA HIS A 62 17.80 -14.41 7.07
C HIS A 62 18.49 -15.35 8.09
N ARG A 63 18.25 -15.17 9.38
CA ARG A 63 18.90 -15.97 10.43
C ARG A 63 17.91 -16.67 11.36
N VAL A 64 16.90 -15.93 11.84
CA VAL A 64 15.93 -16.48 12.80
C VAL A 64 14.92 -17.39 12.11
N VAL A 65 14.36 -16.98 10.98
CA VAL A 65 13.38 -17.80 10.24
C VAL A 65 13.94 -19.17 9.89
N PRO A 66 15.15 -19.33 9.31
CA PRO A 66 15.74 -20.64 9.07
C PRO A 66 15.99 -21.45 10.36
N TYR A 67 16.42 -20.79 11.44
CA TYR A 67 16.59 -21.44 12.74
C TYR A 67 15.27 -22.02 13.26
N LEU A 68 14.18 -21.24 13.21
CA LEU A 68 12.85 -21.69 13.65
C LEU A 68 12.27 -22.75 12.73
N GLN A 69 12.49 -22.65 11.43
CA GLN A 69 12.06 -23.65 10.46
C GLN A 69 12.71 -25.03 10.72
N ALA A 70 13.97 -25.05 11.14
CA ALA A 70 14.66 -26.28 11.49
C ALA A 70 14.09 -26.96 12.76
N LEU A 71 13.37 -26.20 13.60
CA LEU A 71 12.70 -26.71 14.81
C LEU A 71 11.23 -27.09 14.55
N SER A 72 10.68 -26.70 13.43
CA SER A 72 9.25 -26.88 13.13
C SER A 72 8.98 -28.23 12.49
N GLU A 73 7.97 -28.93 13.00
CA GLU A 73 7.39 -30.09 12.34
C GLU A 73 6.37 -29.62 11.30
N GLY A 74 6.83 -29.41 10.06
CA GLY A 74 6.03 -28.95 8.95
C GLY A 74 6.22 -27.47 8.60
N VAL A 75 5.37 -26.97 7.72
CA VAL A 75 5.41 -25.61 7.17
C VAL A 75 4.13 -24.84 7.52
N ILE A 76 4.29 -23.54 7.66
CA ILE A 76 3.16 -22.58 7.69
C ILE A 76 3.26 -21.74 6.45
N ALA A 77 2.18 -21.69 5.65
CA ALA A 77 2.06 -20.84 4.49
C ALA A 77 0.84 -19.93 4.63
N SER A 78 0.88 -18.77 4.00
CA SER A 78 -0.26 -17.85 3.99
C SER A 78 -0.34 -17.10 2.68
N HIS A 79 -1.58 -16.74 2.30
CA HIS A 79 -1.87 -15.76 1.27
C HIS A 79 -2.63 -14.59 1.87
N THR A 80 -2.33 -13.38 1.40
CA THR A 80 -2.99 -12.16 1.83
C THR A 80 -3.74 -11.53 0.68
N LEU A 81 -5.08 -11.53 0.76
CA LEU A 81 -5.92 -10.78 -0.16
C LEU A 81 -5.96 -9.32 0.28
N LYS A 82 -5.75 -8.42 -0.65
CA LYS A 82 -5.86 -6.98 -0.46
C LYS A 82 -7.19 -6.49 -1.01
N LEU A 83 -7.94 -5.75 -0.19
CA LEU A 83 -9.30 -5.31 -0.51
C LEU A 83 -9.43 -3.79 -0.38
N PHE A 84 -10.09 -3.19 -1.36
CA PHE A 84 -10.46 -1.77 -1.36
C PHE A 84 -11.98 -1.61 -1.49
N GLY A 85 -12.55 -0.55 -0.88
CA GLY A 85 -13.99 -0.25 -0.97
C GLY A 85 -14.89 -1.07 -0.05
N ILE A 86 -14.32 -1.74 0.96
CA ILE A 86 -15.07 -2.40 2.03
C ILE A 86 -14.49 -2.02 3.40
N GLY A 87 -15.36 -1.74 4.36
CA GLY A 87 -14.95 -1.47 5.75
C GLY A 87 -14.65 -2.76 6.52
N GLU A 88 -13.71 -2.68 7.47
CA GLU A 88 -13.33 -3.82 8.33
C GLU A 88 -14.53 -4.49 9.00
N SER A 89 -15.40 -3.69 9.65
CA SER A 89 -16.58 -4.21 10.35
C SER A 89 -17.54 -4.94 9.41
N GLN A 90 -17.68 -4.45 8.17
CA GLN A 90 -18.53 -5.10 7.17
C GLN A 90 -17.91 -6.40 6.68
N MET A 91 -16.59 -6.43 6.48
CA MET A 91 -15.86 -7.64 6.10
C MET A 91 -15.90 -8.68 7.23
N GLU A 92 -15.61 -8.27 8.48
CA GLU A 92 -15.68 -9.14 9.65
C GLU A 92 -17.07 -9.74 9.85
N ALA A 93 -18.14 -8.94 9.73
CA ALA A 93 -19.51 -9.41 9.86
C ALA A 93 -19.86 -10.51 8.85
N GLN A 94 -19.31 -10.46 7.64
CA GLN A 94 -19.51 -11.49 6.61
C GLN A 94 -18.72 -12.77 6.84
N LEU A 95 -17.66 -12.73 7.65
CA LEU A 95 -16.70 -13.82 7.82
C LEU A 95 -16.67 -14.40 9.24
N ARG A 96 -17.36 -13.77 10.21
CA ARG A 96 -17.25 -14.10 11.64
C ARG A 96 -17.55 -15.58 11.95
N ASP A 97 -18.67 -16.09 11.46
CA ASP A 97 -19.07 -17.48 11.73
C ASP A 97 -18.09 -18.47 11.12
N GLU A 98 -17.61 -18.15 9.92
CA GLU A 98 -16.61 -18.94 9.21
C GLU A 98 -15.26 -18.92 9.93
N MET A 99 -14.77 -17.74 10.34
CA MET A 99 -13.53 -17.62 11.10
C MET A 99 -13.57 -18.42 12.41
N ASN A 100 -14.72 -18.43 13.08
CA ASN A 100 -14.91 -19.20 14.33
C ASN A 100 -14.95 -20.72 14.09
N ALA A 101 -15.43 -21.16 12.93
CA ALA A 101 -15.55 -22.58 12.58
C ALA A 101 -14.25 -23.17 11.98
N MET A 102 -13.37 -22.32 11.43
CA MET A 102 -12.14 -22.75 10.77
C MET A 102 -11.02 -23.04 11.79
N SER A 103 -10.30 -24.12 11.57
CA SER A 103 -9.10 -24.48 12.34
C SER A 103 -7.83 -24.53 11.48
N ASN A 104 -7.95 -25.04 10.26
CA ASN A 104 -6.86 -25.11 9.27
C ASN A 104 -7.45 -25.31 7.86
N PRO A 105 -7.32 -24.31 6.95
CA PRO A 105 -6.68 -23.04 7.14
C PRO A 105 -7.43 -22.13 8.12
N THR A 106 -6.75 -21.10 8.64
CA THR A 106 -7.35 -20.01 9.42
C THR A 106 -7.51 -18.77 8.56
N LEU A 107 -8.43 -17.90 8.96
CA LEU A 107 -8.74 -16.65 8.28
C LEU A 107 -8.66 -15.49 9.28
N ALA A 108 -7.96 -14.42 8.94
CA ALA A 108 -7.80 -13.26 9.79
C ALA A 108 -7.90 -11.94 9.01
N PRO A 109 -8.83 -11.04 9.38
CA PRO A 109 -8.94 -9.71 8.82
C PRO A 109 -7.96 -8.75 9.49
N TYR A 110 -7.46 -7.77 8.74
CA TYR A 110 -6.63 -6.68 9.22
C TYR A 110 -7.09 -5.37 8.60
N ALA A 111 -7.36 -4.37 9.44
CA ALA A 111 -7.57 -3.00 8.98
C ALA A 111 -6.24 -2.32 8.69
N LYS A 112 -6.19 -1.63 7.58
CA LYS A 112 -5.12 -0.71 7.20
C LYS A 112 -5.70 0.67 6.95
N GLU A 113 -4.85 1.66 6.81
CA GLU A 113 -5.31 3.02 6.51
C GLU A 113 -5.87 3.10 5.09
N GLY A 114 -7.21 3.05 4.97
CA GLY A 114 -7.94 3.18 3.70
C GLY A 114 -8.18 1.88 2.93
N GLU A 115 -7.74 0.74 3.45
CA GLU A 115 -7.92 -0.58 2.84
C GLU A 115 -8.08 -1.70 3.89
N CYS A 116 -8.44 -2.89 3.47
CA CYS A 116 -8.49 -4.07 4.32
C CYS A 116 -7.61 -5.18 3.75
N GLU A 117 -7.05 -5.99 4.63
CA GLU A 117 -6.34 -7.22 4.28
C GLU A 117 -7.08 -8.43 4.87
N LEU A 118 -7.08 -9.53 4.15
CA LEU A 118 -7.63 -10.79 4.59
C LEU A 118 -6.58 -11.87 4.40
N ARG A 119 -6.03 -12.39 5.51
CA ARG A 119 -4.99 -13.42 5.48
C ARG A 119 -5.59 -14.80 5.69
N VAL A 120 -5.28 -15.69 4.77
CA VAL A 120 -5.55 -17.13 4.88
C VAL A 120 -4.25 -17.83 5.22
N THR A 121 -4.21 -18.61 6.31
CA THR A 121 -3.00 -19.28 6.78
C THR A 121 -3.25 -20.76 6.99
N ALA A 122 -2.38 -21.62 6.46
CA ALA A 122 -2.43 -23.07 6.66
C ALA A 122 -1.13 -23.61 7.24
N LYS A 123 -1.23 -24.62 8.10
CA LYS A 123 -0.12 -25.46 8.57
C LYS A 123 -0.26 -26.85 7.94
N ALA A 124 0.84 -27.39 7.38
CA ALA A 124 0.85 -28.74 6.79
C ALA A 124 2.27 -29.35 6.88
N PRO A 125 2.43 -30.66 6.68
CA PRO A 125 3.74 -31.30 6.62
C PRO A 125 4.62 -30.78 5.50
N THR A 126 4.04 -30.42 4.35
CA THR A 126 4.78 -29.90 3.18
C THR A 126 4.15 -28.63 2.63
N MET A 127 4.92 -27.84 1.89
CA MET A 127 4.45 -26.64 1.22
C MET A 127 3.33 -26.94 0.22
N GLU A 128 3.44 -28.03 -0.53
CA GLU A 128 2.42 -28.47 -1.48
C GLU A 128 1.06 -28.72 -0.79
N GLN A 129 1.09 -29.42 0.34
CA GLN A 129 -0.13 -29.67 1.13
C GLN A 129 -0.70 -28.39 1.74
N ALA A 130 0.16 -27.47 2.18
CA ALA A 130 -0.29 -26.15 2.64
C ALA A 130 -0.99 -25.37 1.53
N GLN A 131 -0.41 -25.33 0.33
CA GLN A 131 -1.01 -24.69 -0.84
C GLN A 131 -2.34 -25.34 -1.25
N ALA A 132 -2.45 -26.65 -1.18
CA ALA A 132 -3.69 -27.36 -1.47
C ALA A 132 -4.85 -26.98 -0.52
N LEU A 133 -4.53 -26.57 0.72
CA LEU A 133 -5.51 -26.03 1.66
C LEU A 133 -5.83 -24.54 1.41
N LEU A 134 -4.83 -23.74 1.00
CA LEU A 134 -4.95 -22.30 0.86
C LEU A 134 -5.68 -21.90 -0.43
N LEU A 135 -5.28 -22.46 -1.58
CA LEU A 135 -5.75 -22.01 -2.90
C LEU A 135 -7.27 -22.06 -3.07
N PRO A 136 -7.99 -23.14 -2.68
CA PRO A 136 -9.44 -23.17 -2.79
C PRO A 136 -10.11 -22.06 -1.99
N LYS A 137 -9.56 -21.74 -0.80
CA LYS A 137 -10.10 -20.68 0.06
C LYS A 137 -9.82 -19.29 -0.50
N VAL A 138 -8.64 -19.06 -1.05
CA VAL A 138 -8.30 -17.82 -1.73
C VAL A 138 -9.24 -17.56 -2.91
N GLU A 139 -9.50 -18.57 -3.76
CA GLU A 139 -10.41 -18.43 -4.90
C GLU A 139 -11.86 -18.21 -4.48
N GLU A 140 -12.32 -18.88 -3.42
CA GLU A 140 -13.65 -18.62 -2.85
C GLU A 140 -13.79 -17.18 -2.38
N LEU A 141 -12.79 -16.65 -1.65
CA LEU A 141 -12.81 -15.28 -1.15
C LEU A 141 -12.72 -14.26 -2.28
N LYS A 142 -11.91 -14.51 -3.32
CA LYS A 142 -11.88 -13.69 -4.54
C LYS A 142 -13.25 -13.63 -5.21
N ALA A 143 -13.94 -14.76 -5.33
CA ALA A 143 -15.29 -14.81 -5.90
C ALA A 143 -16.30 -14.05 -5.02
N ARG A 144 -16.22 -14.18 -3.69
CA ARG A 144 -17.11 -13.53 -2.72
C ARG A 144 -16.97 -12.00 -2.71
N PHE A 145 -15.76 -11.50 -2.71
CA PHE A 145 -15.50 -10.05 -2.65
C PHE A 145 -15.35 -9.38 -4.02
N GLY A 146 -15.22 -10.15 -5.09
CA GLY A 146 -15.25 -9.71 -6.48
C GLY A 146 -14.24 -8.59 -6.76
N THR A 147 -14.73 -7.52 -7.38
CA THR A 147 -13.91 -6.35 -7.80
C THR A 147 -13.21 -5.62 -6.65
N ARG A 148 -13.64 -5.85 -5.40
CA ARG A 148 -12.99 -5.26 -4.21
C ARG A 148 -11.63 -5.88 -3.91
N VAL A 149 -11.39 -7.15 -4.31
CA VAL A 149 -10.05 -7.75 -4.23
C VAL A 149 -9.20 -7.16 -5.34
N TYR A 150 -8.21 -6.36 -4.97
CA TYR A 150 -7.32 -5.75 -5.97
C TYR A 150 -6.02 -6.55 -6.19
N GLY A 151 -5.69 -7.47 -5.30
CA GLY A 151 -4.53 -8.34 -5.46
C GLY A 151 -4.42 -9.38 -4.35
N VAL A 152 -3.58 -10.38 -4.62
CA VAL A 152 -3.17 -11.41 -3.64
C VAL A 152 -1.65 -11.35 -3.53
N ASP A 153 -1.15 -11.25 -2.30
CA ASP A 153 0.29 -11.13 -1.99
C ASP A 153 1.00 -9.95 -2.67
N VAL A 154 0.25 -8.91 -3.00
CA VAL A 154 0.77 -7.65 -3.55
C VAL A 154 1.08 -6.67 -2.42
N SER A 155 2.02 -5.74 -2.64
CA SER A 155 2.42 -4.79 -1.60
C SER A 155 1.41 -3.66 -1.43
N SER A 156 0.90 -3.11 -2.55
CA SER A 156 0.00 -1.95 -2.52
C SER A 156 -0.85 -1.83 -3.80
N LEU A 157 -1.85 -0.96 -3.75
CA LEU A 157 -2.73 -0.69 -4.88
C LEU A 157 -1.98 0.04 -6.02
N GLU A 158 -1.06 0.96 -5.68
CA GLU A 158 -0.24 1.64 -6.68
C GLU A 158 0.74 0.71 -7.38
N GLU A 159 1.27 -0.32 -6.70
CA GLU A 159 2.09 -1.35 -7.34
C GLU A 159 1.28 -2.12 -8.39
N VAL A 160 0.07 -2.53 -8.05
CA VAL A 160 -0.85 -3.19 -9.00
C VAL A 160 -1.15 -2.29 -10.20
N VAL A 161 -1.35 -0.99 -9.99
CA VAL A 161 -1.55 -0.03 -11.08
C VAL A 161 -0.32 0.05 -11.98
N GLU A 162 0.88 0.15 -11.41
CA GLU A 162 2.12 0.20 -12.20
C GLU A 162 2.38 -1.08 -12.98
N ASP A 163 2.10 -2.25 -12.40
CA ASP A 163 2.27 -3.54 -13.07
C ASP A 163 1.30 -3.65 -14.27
N LEU A 164 0.04 -3.25 -14.08
CA LEU A 164 -0.93 -3.20 -15.18
C LEU A 164 -0.52 -2.19 -16.28
N LEU A 165 0.06 -1.05 -15.91
CA LEU A 165 0.58 -0.08 -16.88
C LEU A 165 1.75 -0.66 -17.68
N ARG A 166 2.70 -1.34 -17.02
CA ARG A 166 3.84 -2.02 -17.68
C ARG A 166 3.36 -3.10 -18.63
N GLU A 167 2.41 -3.92 -18.18
CA GLU A 167 1.83 -5.00 -19.00
C GLU A 167 1.18 -4.47 -20.28
N LYS A 168 0.48 -3.34 -20.18
CA LYS A 168 -0.23 -2.73 -21.32
C LYS A 168 0.62 -1.75 -22.14
N GLY A 169 1.82 -1.43 -21.70
CA GLY A 169 2.69 -0.43 -22.33
C GLY A 169 2.13 1.00 -22.24
N LEU A 170 1.33 1.30 -21.20
CA LEU A 170 0.71 2.59 -20.98
C LEU A 170 1.45 3.42 -19.93
N THR A 171 1.24 4.72 -19.97
CA THR A 171 1.87 5.69 -19.08
C THR A 171 0.86 6.48 -18.27
N LEU A 172 1.25 6.86 -17.05
CA LEU A 172 0.42 7.56 -16.07
C LEU A 172 1.03 8.93 -15.70
N GLY A 173 0.14 9.92 -15.52
CA GLY A 173 0.46 11.19 -14.90
C GLY A 173 -0.56 11.55 -13.81
N CYS A 174 -0.29 12.58 -13.00
CA CYS A 174 -1.26 13.02 -12.00
C CYS A 174 -1.29 14.54 -11.80
N ALA A 175 -2.48 15.06 -11.41
CA ALA A 175 -2.71 16.42 -10.94
C ALA A 175 -3.25 16.39 -9.51
N GLU A 176 -2.54 16.99 -8.58
CA GLU A 176 -2.80 16.87 -7.16
C GLU A 176 -3.14 18.22 -6.52
N SER A 177 -4.28 18.30 -5.83
CA SER A 177 -4.63 19.41 -4.97
C SER A 177 -4.69 18.93 -3.51
N ILE A 178 -5.76 18.26 -3.10
CA ILE A 178 -5.92 17.75 -1.73
C ILE A 178 -4.80 16.78 -1.30
N THR A 179 -4.30 15.97 -2.20
CA THR A 179 -3.26 14.96 -1.95
C THR A 179 -1.87 15.59 -1.84
N GLY A 180 -1.63 16.75 -2.48
CA GLY A 180 -0.42 17.57 -2.27
C GLY A 180 0.90 16.84 -2.54
N GLY A 181 0.99 16.05 -3.61
CA GLY A 181 2.15 15.27 -4.00
C GLY A 181 2.17 13.82 -3.48
N LEU A 182 1.14 13.40 -2.72
CA LEU A 182 1.10 12.06 -2.13
C LEU A 182 0.96 10.96 -3.20
N MET A 183 0.20 11.20 -4.27
CA MET A 183 0.04 10.23 -5.36
C MET A 183 1.37 10.04 -6.10
N ALA A 184 2.03 11.12 -6.49
CA ALA A 184 3.34 11.08 -7.12
C ALA A 184 4.40 10.43 -6.20
N LYS A 185 4.38 10.76 -4.90
CA LYS A 185 5.27 10.14 -3.91
C LYS A 185 5.08 8.63 -3.84
N ARG A 186 3.85 8.13 -3.74
CA ARG A 186 3.55 6.71 -3.64
C ARG A 186 3.98 5.93 -4.88
N LEU A 187 3.75 6.47 -6.07
CA LEU A 187 4.25 5.87 -7.33
C LEU A 187 5.78 5.83 -7.36
N THR A 188 6.44 6.92 -7.00
CA THR A 188 7.92 6.99 -7.03
C THR A 188 8.62 6.23 -5.91
N ASP A 189 7.92 5.75 -4.90
CA ASP A 189 8.46 4.80 -3.93
C ASP A 189 8.71 3.41 -4.53
N ILE A 190 8.09 3.10 -5.68
CA ILE A 190 8.21 1.80 -6.35
C ILE A 190 9.41 1.83 -7.29
N PRO A 191 10.40 0.93 -7.12
CA PRO A 191 11.54 0.86 -8.02
C PRO A 191 11.12 0.62 -9.48
N GLY A 192 11.63 1.44 -10.39
CA GLY A 192 11.33 1.32 -11.82
C GLY A 192 10.07 2.07 -12.27
N SER A 193 9.42 2.87 -11.41
CA SER A 193 8.23 3.66 -11.74
C SER A 193 8.43 4.61 -12.92
N SER A 194 9.66 5.06 -13.19
CA SER A 194 10.00 5.93 -14.33
C SER A 194 9.69 5.32 -15.71
N GLN A 195 9.46 4.03 -15.78
CA GLN A 195 9.05 3.36 -17.02
C GLN A 195 7.60 3.69 -17.39
N VAL A 196 6.73 3.92 -16.40
CA VAL A 196 5.29 4.13 -16.58
C VAL A 196 4.80 5.46 -16.06
N PHE A 197 5.42 6.04 -15.02
CA PHE A 197 5.02 7.32 -14.45
C PHE A 197 5.76 8.48 -15.13
N ARG A 198 5.02 9.40 -15.77
CA ARG A 198 5.56 10.56 -16.48
C ARG A 198 5.82 11.76 -15.59
N GLY A 199 5.11 11.85 -14.48
CA GLY A 199 5.24 12.95 -13.52
C GLY A 199 3.90 13.36 -12.90
N GLY A 200 3.98 14.33 -11.99
CA GLY A 200 2.81 14.89 -11.31
C GLY A 200 2.90 16.41 -11.17
N VAL A 201 1.73 17.06 -11.18
CA VAL A 201 1.59 18.49 -10.95
C VAL A 201 0.85 18.72 -9.64
N VAL A 202 1.50 19.35 -8.66
CA VAL A 202 0.82 19.81 -7.45
C VAL A 202 0.19 21.17 -7.74
N SER A 203 -1.09 21.16 -8.16
CA SER A 203 -1.87 22.34 -8.52
C SER A 203 -2.69 22.81 -7.32
N TYR A 204 -2.00 23.36 -6.30
CA TYR A 204 -2.60 23.62 -5.01
C TYR A 204 -3.49 24.87 -4.99
N THR A 205 -3.18 25.87 -5.81
CA THR A 205 -3.97 27.10 -5.95
C THR A 205 -4.72 27.14 -7.30
N ASN A 206 -5.68 28.05 -7.41
CA ASN A 206 -6.46 28.24 -8.66
C ASN A 206 -5.58 28.76 -9.79
N GLU A 207 -4.59 29.63 -9.50
CA GLU A 207 -3.65 30.15 -10.48
C GLU A 207 -2.81 29.01 -11.10
N VAL A 208 -2.41 28.02 -10.30
CA VAL A 208 -1.64 26.88 -10.81
C VAL A 208 -2.57 25.92 -11.58
N LYS A 209 -3.83 25.73 -11.13
CA LYS A 209 -4.81 24.96 -11.90
C LYS A 209 -5.03 25.57 -13.29
N ALA A 210 -5.26 26.87 -13.35
CA ALA A 210 -5.48 27.57 -14.61
C ALA A 210 -4.20 27.69 -15.44
N GLY A 211 -3.11 28.19 -14.85
CA GLY A 211 -1.88 28.56 -15.57
C GLY A 211 -1.05 27.36 -16.02
N VAL A 212 -1.00 26.26 -15.26
CA VAL A 212 -0.19 25.07 -15.57
C VAL A 212 -1.01 23.97 -16.22
N LEU A 213 -2.15 23.61 -15.62
CA LEU A 213 -2.99 22.52 -16.14
C LEU A 213 -3.96 23.00 -17.24
N GLY A 214 -4.13 24.32 -17.40
CA GLY A 214 -5.08 24.89 -18.35
C GLY A 214 -6.55 24.64 -17.97
N VAL A 215 -6.84 24.55 -16.66
CA VAL A 215 -8.23 24.51 -16.19
C VAL A 215 -8.91 25.83 -16.58
N PRO A 216 -10.04 25.81 -17.31
CA PRO A 216 -10.71 27.02 -17.71
C PRO A 216 -11.16 27.87 -16.52
N GLN A 217 -10.83 29.17 -16.53
CA GLN A 217 -11.14 30.06 -15.41
C GLN A 217 -12.61 30.08 -15.06
N HIS A 218 -13.49 30.05 -16.07
CA HIS A 218 -14.96 30.04 -15.85
C HIS A 218 -15.43 28.81 -15.04
N LEU A 219 -14.73 27.65 -15.08
CA LEU A 219 -15.08 26.50 -14.25
C LEU A 219 -14.72 26.76 -12.79
N LEU A 220 -13.58 27.41 -12.56
CA LEU A 220 -13.15 27.80 -11.19
C LEU A 220 -14.10 28.84 -10.59
N ASP A 221 -14.54 29.82 -11.42
CA ASP A 221 -15.44 30.89 -11.01
C ASP A 221 -16.88 30.41 -10.77
N GLN A 222 -17.32 29.39 -11.52
CA GLN A 222 -18.71 28.91 -11.48
C GLN A 222 -18.91 27.75 -10.49
N PHE A 223 -17.93 26.85 -10.35
CA PHE A 223 -18.07 25.61 -9.60
C PHE A 223 -17.09 25.49 -8.43
N GLY A 224 -16.13 26.42 -8.30
CA GLY A 224 -15.08 26.33 -7.30
C GLY A 224 -14.04 25.27 -7.59
N ALA A 225 -12.92 25.30 -6.83
CA ALA A 225 -11.81 24.38 -6.98
C ALA A 225 -12.15 22.93 -6.62
N VAL A 226 -13.18 22.74 -5.79
CA VAL A 226 -13.62 21.42 -5.30
C VAL A 226 -14.94 21.07 -5.99
N SER A 227 -14.83 20.57 -7.21
CA SER A 227 -15.99 20.22 -8.05
C SER A 227 -15.63 19.10 -9.03
N PRO A 228 -16.63 18.36 -9.54
CA PRO A 228 -16.40 17.33 -10.55
C PRO A 228 -15.88 17.91 -11.87
N GLU A 229 -16.32 19.11 -12.24
CA GLU A 229 -15.90 19.81 -13.45
C GLU A 229 -14.40 20.17 -13.38
N VAL A 230 -13.96 20.70 -12.25
CA VAL A 230 -12.55 21.05 -12.04
C VAL A 230 -11.68 19.79 -11.89
N ALA A 231 -12.14 18.76 -11.20
CA ALA A 231 -11.42 17.48 -11.14
C ALA A 231 -11.18 16.90 -12.54
N ARG A 232 -12.21 16.88 -13.39
CA ARG A 232 -12.10 16.45 -14.79
C ARG A 232 -11.10 17.30 -15.56
N ALA A 233 -11.23 18.62 -15.50
CA ALA A 233 -10.35 19.54 -16.22
C ALA A 233 -8.87 19.42 -15.77
N MET A 234 -8.65 19.15 -14.47
CA MET A 234 -7.30 18.88 -13.92
C MET A 234 -6.72 17.60 -14.52
N ALA A 235 -7.48 16.50 -14.60
CA ALA A 235 -7.03 15.24 -15.19
C ALA A 235 -6.73 15.40 -16.69
N ASP A 236 -7.63 16.04 -17.45
CA ASP A 236 -7.42 16.32 -18.86
C ASP A 236 -6.21 17.22 -19.10
N GLY A 237 -6.02 18.23 -18.25
CA GLY A 237 -4.87 19.13 -18.30
C GLY A 237 -3.53 18.38 -18.03
N ALA A 238 -3.49 17.55 -17.02
CA ALA A 238 -2.32 16.75 -16.69
C ALA A 238 -1.99 15.77 -17.83
N ARG A 239 -2.99 15.10 -18.39
CA ARG A 239 -2.81 14.16 -19.51
C ARG A 239 -2.15 14.84 -20.71
N ARG A 240 -2.66 16.03 -21.10
CA ARG A 240 -2.07 16.81 -22.19
C ARG A 240 -0.66 17.32 -21.87
N LEU A 241 -0.48 17.89 -20.69
CA LEU A 241 0.80 18.50 -20.28
C LEU A 241 1.93 17.49 -20.20
N LEU A 242 1.65 16.31 -19.62
CA LEU A 242 2.65 15.28 -19.37
C LEU A 242 2.80 14.31 -20.56
N GLY A 243 1.94 14.40 -21.57
CA GLY A 243 1.96 13.51 -22.74
C GLY A 243 1.81 12.04 -22.34
N CYS A 244 0.96 11.75 -21.37
CA CYS A 244 0.72 10.40 -20.86
C CYS A 244 -0.61 9.84 -21.41
N ASP A 245 -0.75 8.51 -21.36
CA ASP A 245 -1.94 7.82 -21.85
C ASP A 245 -3.13 8.00 -20.88
N ILE A 246 -2.83 7.99 -19.58
CA ILE A 246 -3.78 8.11 -18.48
C ILE A 246 -3.31 9.21 -17.53
N ALA A 247 -4.23 10.04 -17.06
CA ALA A 247 -3.94 10.96 -15.96
C ALA A 247 -5.00 10.87 -14.88
N LEU A 248 -4.55 10.91 -13.63
CA LEU A 248 -5.40 10.99 -12.44
C LEU A 248 -5.43 12.41 -11.90
N SER A 249 -6.54 12.81 -11.32
CA SER A 249 -6.59 14.06 -10.55
C SER A 249 -7.27 13.85 -9.19
N ALA A 250 -6.95 14.75 -8.24
CA ALA A 250 -7.54 14.76 -6.91
C ALA A 250 -7.72 16.21 -6.42
N THR A 251 -8.97 16.59 -6.12
CA THR A 251 -9.31 17.86 -5.46
C THR A 251 -10.25 17.61 -4.29
N GLY A 252 -10.29 18.48 -3.27
CA GLY A 252 -11.15 18.25 -2.11
C GLY A 252 -10.81 19.10 -0.90
N VAL A 253 -11.64 18.98 0.14
CA VAL A 253 -11.53 19.69 1.42
C VAL A 253 -10.94 18.79 2.50
N ALA A 254 -9.67 19.02 2.84
CA ALA A 254 -8.96 18.24 3.86
C ALA A 254 -9.11 18.80 5.29
N GLY A 255 -9.82 19.93 5.44
CA GLY A 255 -10.02 20.57 6.72
C GLY A 255 -8.82 21.39 7.27
N PRO A 256 -8.94 22.00 8.45
CA PRO A 256 -10.00 21.76 9.46
C PRO A 256 -11.36 22.44 9.18
N GLY A 257 -11.42 23.47 8.34
CA GLY A 257 -12.63 24.18 7.97
C GLY A 257 -13.16 23.78 6.60
N LYS A 258 -14.38 24.23 6.29
CA LYS A 258 -14.96 24.17 4.94
C LYS A 258 -14.18 25.05 3.98
N ASP A 259 -14.40 24.85 2.69
CA ASP A 259 -13.90 25.76 1.67
C ASP A 259 -14.80 26.99 1.47
N GLU A 260 -14.43 27.85 0.54
CA GLU A 260 -15.18 29.10 0.20
C GLU A 260 -16.56 28.82 -0.41
N TRP A 261 -16.82 27.59 -0.80
CA TRP A 261 -18.08 27.14 -1.42
C TRP A 261 -18.96 26.34 -0.44
N ASP A 262 -18.64 26.39 0.86
CA ASP A 262 -19.35 25.70 1.96
C ASP A 262 -19.32 24.16 1.86
N HIS A 263 -18.36 23.58 1.11
CA HIS A 263 -18.19 22.14 1.10
C HIS A 263 -17.69 21.63 2.45
N GLU A 264 -18.30 20.56 2.92
CA GLU A 264 -17.89 19.90 4.18
C GLU A 264 -16.50 19.27 4.05
N VAL A 265 -15.80 19.23 5.19
CA VAL A 265 -14.53 18.48 5.30
C VAL A 265 -14.78 17.02 4.92
N GLY A 266 -13.94 16.48 4.04
CA GLY A 266 -14.10 15.11 3.51
C GLY A 266 -14.81 15.04 2.16
N THR A 267 -15.37 16.17 1.67
CA THR A 267 -15.79 16.27 0.26
C THR A 267 -14.56 16.26 -0.64
N ALA A 268 -14.49 15.31 -1.56
CA ALA A 268 -13.40 15.26 -2.53
C ALA A 268 -13.89 14.68 -3.87
N PHE A 269 -13.15 14.98 -4.93
CA PHE A 269 -13.39 14.44 -6.26
C PHE A 269 -12.07 13.91 -6.80
N VAL A 270 -12.12 12.69 -7.34
CA VAL A 270 -11.03 12.11 -8.11
C VAL A 270 -11.48 11.87 -9.54
N ALA A 271 -10.59 12.09 -10.49
CA ALA A 271 -10.91 11.84 -11.88
C ALA A 271 -9.79 11.05 -12.57
N ILE A 272 -10.18 10.31 -13.59
CA ILE A 272 -9.30 9.68 -14.55
C ILE A 272 -9.58 10.25 -15.94
N SER A 273 -8.55 10.61 -16.69
CA SER A 273 -8.62 11.01 -18.09
C SER A 273 -7.85 10.01 -18.94
N THR A 274 -8.50 9.52 -19.99
CA THR A 274 -7.98 8.50 -20.92
C THR A 274 -8.23 8.95 -22.37
N ALA A 275 -7.83 8.14 -23.33
CA ALA A 275 -8.18 8.39 -24.76
C ALA A 275 -9.68 8.28 -25.02
N GLU A 276 -10.41 7.51 -24.21
CA GLU A 276 -11.86 7.26 -24.34
C GLU A 276 -12.71 8.31 -23.67
N GLY A 277 -12.08 9.21 -22.90
CA GLY A 277 -12.74 10.28 -22.15
C GLY A 277 -12.34 10.30 -20.67
N ALA A 278 -13.08 11.08 -19.90
CA ALA A 278 -12.81 11.23 -18.48
C ALA A 278 -13.99 10.78 -17.63
N HIS A 279 -13.67 10.08 -16.53
CA HIS A 279 -14.63 9.71 -15.48
C HIS A 279 -14.27 10.40 -14.17
N VAL A 280 -15.30 10.82 -13.41
CA VAL A 280 -15.14 11.48 -12.11
C VAL A 280 -15.91 10.71 -11.06
N ARG A 281 -15.24 10.42 -9.93
CA ARG A 281 -15.86 9.84 -8.73
C ARG A 281 -15.96 10.91 -7.64
N ALA A 282 -17.18 11.15 -7.15
CA ALA A 282 -17.43 11.98 -5.99
C ALA A 282 -17.20 11.17 -4.70
N LEU A 283 -16.55 11.78 -3.72
CA LEU A 283 -16.21 11.14 -2.45
C LEU A 283 -16.79 11.93 -1.28
N ASN A 284 -17.36 11.21 -0.31
CA ASN A 284 -17.69 11.73 1.00
C ASN A 284 -16.95 10.89 2.05
N LEU A 285 -15.80 11.38 2.48
CA LEU A 285 -14.88 10.66 3.38
C LEU A 285 -15.16 10.92 4.87
N GLY A 286 -16.28 11.58 5.18
CA GLY A 286 -16.71 11.94 6.51
C GLY A 286 -16.10 13.23 7.02
N SER A 287 -16.72 13.82 8.06
CA SER A 287 -16.40 15.18 8.56
C SER A 287 -15.38 15.22 9.70
N ARG A 288 -14.95 14.09 10.23
CA ARG A 288 -14.05 14.01 11.42
C ARG A 288 -12.70 13.32 11.19
N PRO A 289 -12.28 12.97 9.99
CA PRO A 289 -11.00 12.28 9.83
C PRO A 289 -9.83 13.25 10.00
N VAL A 290 -8.72 12.70 10.46
CA VAL A 290 -7.43 13.40 10.45
C VAL A 290 -7.08 13.75 8.99
N ARG A 291 -6.61 14.98 8.75
CA ARG A 291 -6.22 15.47 7.41
C ARG A 291 -5.35 14.49 6.62
N ALA A 292 -4.39 13.83 7.27
CA ALA A 292 -3.56 12.82 6.63
C ALA A 292 -4.39 11.64 6.07
N ARG A 293 -5.37 11.16 6.83
CA ARG A 293 -6.26 10.07 6.42
C ARG A 293 -7.12 10.44 5.21
N LEU A 294 -7.65 11.66 5.14
CA LEU A 294 -8.40 12.14 3.97
C LEU A 294 -7.55 12.11 2.70
N ARG A 295 -6.32 12.60 2.81
CA ARG A 295 -5.36 12.61 1.70
C ARG A 295 -5.03 11.18 1.24
N THR A 296 -4.78 10.26 2.17
CA THR A 296 -4.50 8.85 1.89
C THR A 296 -5.70 8.19 1.20
N GLN A 297 -6.91 8.35 1.75
CA GLN A 297 -8.12 7.77 1.17
C GLN A 297 -8.41 8.33 -0.24
N THR A 298 -8.24 9.64 -0.43
CA THR A 298 -8.42 10.26 -1.77
C THR A 298 -7.44 9.66 -2.78
N ALA A 299 -6.17 9.47 -2.41
CA ALA A 299 -5.18 8.83 -3.28
C ALA A 299 -5.55 7.38 -3.62
N HIS A 300 -6.04 6.60 -2.63
CA HIS A 300 -6.52 5.23 -2.89
C HIS A 300 -7.67 5.21 -3.91
N HIS A 301 -8.65 6.10 -3.77
CA HIS A 301 -9.75 6.18 -4.73
C HIS A 301 -9.28 6.54 -6.14
N ALA A 302 -8.28 7.41 -6.27
CA ALA A 302 -7.70 7.74 -7.57
C ALA A 302 -6.97 6.53 -8.18
N PHE A 303 -6.18 5.80 -7.40
CA PHE A 303 -5.53 4.57 -7.89
C PHE A 303 -6.53 3.46 -8.21
N ASP A 304 -7.63 3.35 -7.46
CA ASP A 304 -8.67 2.37 -7.80
C ASP A 304 -9.36 2.68 -9.13
N LEU A 305 -9.57 3.96 -9.47
CA LEU A 305 -10.05 4.32 -10.81
C LEU A 305 -9.08 3.84 -11.91
N ALA A 306 -7.77 4.05 -11.72
CA ALA A 306 -6.77 3.57 -12.68
C ALA A 306 -6.77 2.04 -12.79
N ARG A 307 -6.79 1.33 -11.65
CA ARG A 307 -6.85 -0.13 -11.62
C ARG A 307 -8.09 -0.65 -12.36
N ARG A 308 -9.26 -0.10 -12.05
CA ARG A 308 -10.53 -0.50 -12.69
C ARG A 308 -10.48 -0.31 -14.21
N TYR A 309 -10.03 0.85 -14.66
CA TYR A 309 -9.87 1.11 -16.10
C TYR A 309 -8.90 0.11 -16.75
N LEU A 310 -7.72 -0.06 -16.17
CA LEU A 310 -6.70 -0.96 -16.70
C LEU A 310 -7.13 -2.43 -16.68
N SER A 311 -8.00 -2.83 -15.76
CA SER A 311 -8.54 -4.19 -15.67
C SER A 311 -9.86 -4.39 -16.45
N GLY A 312 -10.37 -3.37 -17.13
CA GLY A 312 -11.66 -3.45 -17.84
C GLY A 312 -12.86 -3.63 -16.92
N LEU A 313 -12.76 -3.17 -15.67
CA LEU A 313 -13.82 -3.22 -14.68
C LEU A 313 -14.69 -1.95 -14.75
N PRO A 314 -15.97 -2.01 -14.34
CA PRO A 314 -16.78 -0.80 -14.21
C PRO A 314 -16.18 0.14 -13.17
N PHE A 315 -16.29 1.45 -13.37
CA PHE A 315 -15.74 2.44 -12.43
C PHE A 315 -16.42 2.40 -11.05
N GLU A 316 -17.68 2.04 -11.01
CA GLU A 316 -18.46 1.85 -9.77
C GLU A 316 -18.87 0.37 -9.60
N ASP A 317 -19.15 -0.05 -8.35
CA ASP A 317 -19.62 -1.41 -8.01
C ASP A 317 -21.12 -1.56 -8.25
#